data_079217c4aa98f10f44e1aa1eb8a326eb
#
_entry.id   079217c4aa98f10f44e1aa1eb8a326eb
#
_cell.length_a   1.000
_cell.length_b   1.000
_cell.length_c   1.000
_cell.angle_alpha   90.00
_cell.angle_beta   90.00
_cell.angle_gamma   90.00
#
_symmetry.space_group_name_H-M   'P 1'
#
loop_
_entity.id
_entity.type
_entity.pdbx_description
1 polymer ?
#
loop_
_entity_poly.entity_id
_entity_poly.type
_entity_poly.pdbx_seq_one_letter_code
_entity_poly.pdbx_strand_id
1 'polypeptide(L)'
;PSTVITGGTFKNLCTKSTAWTVRATNAAAGATKVSGGAFNKSISEAYCAEGFIPTKNSDGTYGVKEGQYVAKVGSKKYETLADAIRLAAKGGTVTLLADVEQNTQLTINKSITLDLNGKTIKNTVDIWGDTANAILSITNGAKVTITGNGTIDAKENDCYTINVAKGDLTIENGTFYGNVSVVQVEEGTLSVKGGTFDL
;
A
#
# COMPACT_ATOMS: atom_id res chain seq x y z
N PRO A 1 -4.71 32.62 5.94
CA PRO A 1 -4.21 32.22 7.24
C PRO A 1 -3.89 30.76 7.24
N SER A 2 -2.72 30.38 7.77
CA SER A 2 -2.30 28.98 7.96
C SER A 2 -2.39 28.64 9.45
N THR A 3 -2.67 27.38 9.75
CA THR A 3 -2.69 26.83 11.11
C THR A 3 -1.69 25.69 11.19
N VAL A 4 -0.76 25.76 12.11
CA VAL A 4 0.23 24.70 12.35
C VAL A 4 0.06 24.21 13.80
N ILE A 5 -0.09 22.89 13.97
CA ILE A 5 -0.21 22.24 15.28
C ILE A 5 0.90 21.20 15.37
N THR A 6 1.86 21.46 16.25
CA THR A 6 3.02 20.59 16.48
C THR A 6 2.97 19.87 17.83
N GLY A 7 2.01 20.21 18.69
CA GLY A 7 1.87 19.63 20.03
C GLY A 7 0.65 20.19 20.77
N GLY A 8 0.55 19.84 22.05
CA GLY A 8 -0.54 20.25 22.93
C GLY A 8 -1.66 19.24 23.05
N THR A 9 -2.57 19.46 24.00
CA THR A 9 -3.74 18.60 24.25
C THR A 9 -5.01 19.38 23.92
N PHE A 10 -5.86 18.80 23.10
CA PHE A 10 -7.06 19.41 22.59
C PHE A 10 -8.29 18.58 22.94
N LYS A 11 -9.25 19.18 23.62
CA LYS A 11 -10.51 18.51 23.99
C LYS A 11 -11.70 19.26 23.40
N ASN A 12 -12.50 18.54 22.64
CA ASN A 12 -13.83 18.98 22.26
C ASN A 12 -14.85 18.33 23.20
N LEU A 13 -15.54 19.13 23.98
CA LEU A 13 -16.52 18.66 24.97
C LEU A 13 -17.91 18.40 24.35
N CYS A 14 -18.09 18.67 23.06
CA CYS A 14 -19.33 18.41 22.37
C CYS A 14 -19.56 16.90 22.23
N THR A 15 -20.73 16.44 22.67
CA THR A 15 -21.12 15.00 22.65
C THR A 15 -21.64 14.54 21.28
N LYS A 16 -21.90 15.44 20.34
CA LYS A 16 -22.37 15.08 18.99
C LYS A 16 -21.32 14.24 18.27
N SER A 17 -21.76 13.22 17.56
CA SER A 17 -20.90 12.30 16.79
C SER A 17 -20.13 13.01 15.68
N THR A 18 -20.65 14.15 15.17
CA THR A 18 -20.02 14.98 14.12
C THR A 18 -19.10 16.06 14.67
N ALA A 19 -18.82 16.08 16.00
CA ALA A 19 -17.92 17.06 16.58
C ALA A 19 -16.47 16.75 16.30
N TRP A 20 -15.70 17.78 15.91
CA TRP A 20 -14.26 17.70 15.65
C TRP A 20 -13.46 18.51 16.66
N THR A 21 -12.26 18.05 16.98
CA THR A 21 -11.32 18.86 17.76
C THR A 21 -10.58 19.87 16.86
N VAL A 22 -10.29 19.47 15.60
CA VAL A 22 -9.75 20.35 14.57
C VAL A 22 -10.74 20.39 13.40
N ARG A 23 -11.11 21.59 13.01
CA ARG A 23 -11.95 21.85 11.83
C ARG A 23 -11.44 23.08 11.11
N ALA A 24 -11.26 22.94 9.80
CA ALA A 24 -10.99 24.06 8.92
C ALA A 24 -12.10 24.19 7.87
N THR A 25 -12.41 25.39 7.46
CA THR A 25 -13.27 25.64 6.30
C THR A 25 -12.50 25.30 5.02
N ASN A 26 -13.22 25.07 3.92
CA ASN A 26 -12.65 24.61 2.65
C ASN A 26 -11.39 25.37 2.20
N ALA A 27 -11.37 26.70 2.37
CA ALA A 27 -10.22 27.53 1.99
C ALA A 27 -9.00 27.36 2.93
N ALA A 28 -9.21 26.93 4.18
CA ALA A 28 -8.14 26.78 5.18
C ALA A 28 -7.71 25.32 5.39
N ALA A 29 -8.42 24.35 4.84
CA ALA A 29 -8.11 22.93 5.04
C ALA A 29 -6.69 22.59 4.55
N GLY A 30 -6.31 23.02 3.36
CA GLY A 30 -4.96 22.82 2.81
C GLY A 30 -3.86 23.62 3.52
N ALA A 31 -4.22 24.67 4.28
CA ALA A 31 -3.31 25.48 5.06
C ALA A 31 -3.18 25.00 6.53
N THR A 32 -3.99 24.01 6.94
CA THR A 32 -3.90 23.40 8.28
C THR A 32 -2.93 22.22 8.22
N LYS A 33 -1.89 22.25 9.06
CA LYS A 33 -0.84 21.26 9.13
C LYS A 33 -0.70 20.76 10.56
N VAL A 34 -0.98 19.48 10.78
CA VAL A 34 -0.89 18.82 12.08
C VAL A 34 0.25 17.81 12.02
N SER A 35 1.30 18.03 12.80
CA SER A 35 2.45 17.13 12.95
C SER A 35 2.65 16.63 14.39
N GLY A 36 1.72 16.99 15.30
CA GLY A 36 1.76 16.53 16.69
C GLY A 36 0.50 16.92 17.45
N GLY A 37 0.46 16.61 18.73
CA GLY A 37 -0.65 16.87 19.63
C GLY A 37 -1.51 15.65 19.96
N ALA A 38 -2.26 15.74 21.07
CA ALA A 38 -3.22 14.76 21.52
C ALA A 38 -4.66 15.33 21.44
N PHE A 39 -5.55 14.59 20.83
CA PHE A 39 -6.92 15.04 20.53
C PHE A 39 -7.92 14.00 21.05
N ASN A 40 -9.04 14.41 21.59
CA ASN A 40 -10.08 13.48 22.01
C ASN A 40 -11.05 13.04 20.89
N LYS A 41 -10.83 13.52 19.66
CA LYS A 41 -11.54 13.12 18.44
C LYS A 41 -10.50 12.89 17.34
N SER A 42 -10.82 12.02 16.40
CA SER A 42 -9.95 11.71 15.25
C SER A 42 -9.60 12.95 14.43
N ILE A 43 -8.39 12.97 13.91
CA ILE A 43 -7.91 13.99 12.97
C ILE A 43 -8.18 13.51 11.55
N SER A 44 -8.66 14.40 10.70
CA SER A 44 -8.77 14.12 9.27
C SER A 44 -7.38 14.09 8.62
N GLU A 45 -7.14 13.14 7.74
CA GLU A 45 -5.90 13.07 6.94
C GLU A 45 -5.64 14.38 6.17
N ALA A 46 -6.69 15.07 5.72
CA ALA A 46 -6.57 16.35 5.02
C ALA A 46 -5.89 17.45 5.85
N TYR A 47 -5.81 17.29 7.17
CA TYR A 47 -5.15 18.22 8.08
C TYR A 47 -3.75 17.77 8.49
N CYS A 48 -3.34 16.57 8.18
CA CYS A 48 -1.99 16.10 8.51
C CYS A 48 -0.94 16.90 7.71
N ALA A 49 0.19 17.14 8.36
CA ALA A 49 1.37 17.62 7.66
C ALA A 49 1.88 16.54 6.68
N GLU A 50 2.66 16.95 5.71
CA GLU A 50 3.34 16.03 4.80
C GLU A 50 4.20 15.03 5.59
N GLY A 51 4.14 13.75 5.21
CA GLY A 51 4.82 12.68 5.94
C GLY A 51 4.14 12.25 7.24
N PHE A 52 2.93 12.74 7.54
CA PHE A 52 2.16 12.35 8.73
C PHE A 52 0.79 11.78 8.35
N ILE A 53 0.37 10.79 9.12
CA ILE A 53 -0.96 10.16 9.00
C ILE A 53 -1.69 10.13 10.34
N PRO A 54 -3.04 10.12 10.35
CA PRO A 54 -3.81 10.01 11.59
C PRO A 54 -3.51 8.71 12.33
N THR A 55 -3.44 8.79 13.65
CA THR A 55 -3.27 7.63 14.53
C THR A 55 -4.22 7.67 15.72
N LYS A 56 -4.49 6.50 16.30
CA LYS A 56 -5.10 6.36 17.61
C LYS A 56 -4.03 5.93 18.59
N ASN A 57 -3.82 6.71 19.64
CA ASN A 57 -2.81 6.45 20.65
C ASN A 57 -3.26 5.34 21.62
N SER A 58 -2.31 4.74 22.32
CA SER A 58 -2.58 3.67 23.30
C SER A 58 -3.43 4.12 24.49
N ASP A 59 -3.40 5.41 24.82
CA ASP A 59 -4.21 6.03 25.89
C ASP A 59 -5.64 6.34 25.44
N GLY A 60 -6.02 5.97 24.21
CA GLY A 60 -7.35 6.19 23.63
C GLY A 60 -7.55 7.56 22.99
N THR A 61 -6.56 8.46 23.09
CA THR A 61 -6.58 9.73 22.36
C THR A 61 -6.25 9.51 20.89
N TYR A 62 -6.37 10.57 20.09
CA TYR A 62 -6.00 10.59 18.67
C TYR A 62 -4.86 11.57 18.45
N GLY A 63 -4.09 11.33 17.43
CA GLY A 63 -2.98 12.19 17.04
C GLY A 63 -2.60 11.98 15.60
N VAL A 64 -1.37 12.30 15.29
CA VAL A 64 -0.72 11.99 14.02
C VAL A 64 0.62 11.31 14.31
N LYS A 65 1.07 10.47 13.40
CA LYS A 65 2.40 9.85 13.43
C LYS A 65 3.07 10.01 12.08
N GLU A 66 4.39 9.93 12.05
CA GLU A 66 5.13 9.82 10.80
C GLU A 66 4.69 8.56 10.05
N GLY A 67 4.57 8.67 8.73
CA GLY A 67 4.15 7.57 7.86
C GLY A 67 3.45 8.07 6.61
N GLN A 68 3.24 7.12 5.70
CA GLN A 68 2.43 7.34 4.50
C GLN A 68 1.60 6.10 4.21
N TYR A 69 0.51 6.29 3.50
CA TYR A 69 -0.25 5.16 2.97
C TYR A 69 0.32 4.74 1.62
N VAL A 70 0.68 3.48 1.50
CA VAL A 70 1.28 2.92 0.28
C VAL A 70 0.26 2.22 -0.62
N ALA A 71 -0.89 1.82 -0.07
CA ALA A 71 -1.94 1.16 -0.84
C ALA A 71 -3.34 1.48 -0.31
N LYS A 72 -4.36 1.22 -1.13
CA LYS A 72 -5.78 1.26 -0.73
C LYS A 72 -6.56 0.08 -1.27
N VAL A 73 -7.65 -0.25 -0.55
CA VAL A 73 -8.70 -1.17 -1.00
C VAL A 73 -10.05 -0.45 -0.82
N GLY A 74 -10.69 -0.11 -1.93
CA GLY A 74 -11.82 0.81 -1.89
C GLY A 74 -11.42 2.16 -1.29
N SER A 75 -12.10 2.59 -0.22
CA SER A 75 -11.77 3.83 0.50
C SER A 75 -10.75 3.65 1.63
N LYS A 76 -10.45 2.42 2.03
CA LYS A 76 -9.54 2.14 3.15
C LYS A 76 -8.10 2.11 2.67
N LYS A 77 -7.24 2.88 3.35
CA LYS A 77 -5.82 3.01 3.07
C LYS A 77 -4.98 2.19 4.05
N TYR A 78 -3.80 1.78 3.61
CA TYR A 78 -2.89 0.89 4.34
C TYR A 78 -1.46 1.42 4.24
N GLU A 79 -0.72 1.29 5.34
CA GLU A 79 0.68 1.68 5.45
C GLU A 79 1.62 0.63 4.84
N THR A 80 1.15 -0.62 4.67
CA THR A 80 1.92 -1.69 4.02
C THR A 80 1.12 -2.34 2.91
N LEU A 81 1.81 -2.75 1.85
CA LEU A 81 1.19 -3.51 0.75
C LEU A 81 0.73 -4.90 1.24
N ALA A 82 1.48 -5.51 2.14
CA ALA A 82 1.13 -6.79 2.75
C ALA A 82 -0.25 -6.74 3.45
N ASP A 83 -0.52 -5.70 4.24
CA ASP A 83 -1.81 -5.54 4.90
C ASP A 83 -2.94 -5.27 3.91
N ALA A 84 -2.70 -4.47 2.88
CA ALA A 84 -3.68 -4.22 1.83
C ALA A 84 -4.06 -5.53 1.13
N ILE A 85 -3.09 -6.35 0.74
CA ILE A 85 -3.30 -7.67 0.12
C ILE A 85 -4.03 -8.61 1.10
N ARG A 86 -3.54 -8.72 2.34
CA ARG A 86 -4.12 -9.60 3.35
C ARG A 86 -5.57 -9.26 3.68
N LEU A 87 -5.93 -7.98 3.73
CA LEU A 87 -7.25 -7.49 4.13
C LEU A 87 -8.20 -7.19 2.96
N ALA A 88 -7.74 -7.24 1.73
CA ALA A 88 -8.61 -7.17 0.56
C ALA A 88 -9.61 -8.33 0.58
N ALA A 89 -10.85 -8.08 0.19
CA ALA A 89 -11.83 -9.13 -0.07
C ALA A 89 -11.42 -9.91 -1.34
N LYS A 90 -11.90 -11.17 -1.45
CA LYS A 90 -11.75 -11.94 -2.68
C LYS A 90 -12.39 -11.18 -3.86
N GLY A 91 -11.65 -11.02 -4.94
CA GLY A 91 -12.05 -10.22 -6.10
C GLY A 91 -11.87 -8.72 -5.94
N GLY A 92 -11.35 -8.26 -4.78
CA GLY A 92 -11.10 -6.85 -4.53
C GLY A 92 -9.88 -6.32 -5.28
N THR A 93 -9.83 -5.00 -5.45
CA THR A 93 -8.69 -4.30 -6.05
C THR A 93 -7.84 -3.65 -4.97
N VAL A 94 -6.54 -3.96 -5.00
CA VAL A 94 -5.50 -3.29 -4.23
C VAL A 94 -4.83 -2.29 -5.16
N THR A 95 -4.96 -1.00 -4.88
CA THR A 95 -4.35 0.08 -5.68
C THR A 95 -3.17 0.68 -4.94
N LEU A 96 -2.01 0.78 -5.57
CA LEU A 96 -0.86 1.48 -4.99
C LEU A 96 -1.09 2.99 -4.93
N LEU A 97 -0.61 3.61 -3.86
CA LEU A 97 -0.65 5.05 -3.62
C LEU A 97 0.75 5.69 -3.63
N ALA A 98 1.77 4.89 -3.32
CA ALA A 98 3.17 5.29 -3.31
C ALA A 98 4.04 4.13 -3.78
N ASP A 99 5.31 4.42 -4.07
CA ASP A 99 6.31 3.39 -4.31
C ASP A 99 6.54 2.56 -3.06
N VAL A 100 6.85 1.28 -3.23
CA VAL A 100 6.98 0.30 -2.16
C VAL A 100 8.34 -0.37 -2.26
N GLU A 101 9.13 -0.25 -1.20
CA GLU A 101 10.26 -1.13 -0.98
C GLU A 101 9.76 -2.42 -0.32
N GLN A 102 9.91 -3.54 -1.03
CA GLN A 102 9.37 -4.84 -0.63
C GLN A 102 10.48 -5.86 -0.51
N ASN A 103 11.04 -5.98 0.69
CA ASN A 103 12.21 -6.81 1.00
C ASN A 103 11.86 -8.19 1.59
N THR A 104 10.60 -8.58 1.47
CA THR A 104 10.12 -9.92 1.83
C THR A 104 9.10 -10.36 0.80
N GLN A 105 8.99 -11.67 0.57
CA GLN A 105 7.99 -12.19 -0.36
C GLN A 105 6.56 -11.84 0.09
N LEU A 106 5.79 -11.27 -0.82
CA LEU A 106 4.35 -11.08 -0.66
C LEU A 106 3.59 -12.27 -1.21
N THR A 107 2.89 -12.98 -0.34
CA THR A 107 2.06 -14.11 -0.75
C THR A 107 0.62 -13.67 -1.03
N ILE A 108 0.16 -13.93 -2.25
CA ILE A 108 -1.22 -13.68 -2.68
C ILE A 108 -1.95 -15.03 -2.77
N ASN A 109 -2.72 -15.34 -1.74
CA ASN A 109 -3.42 -16.62 -1.58
C ASN A 109 -4.92 -16.57 -1.89
N LYS A 110 -5.39 -15.48 -2.47
CA LYS A 110 -6.78 -15.24 -2.88
C LYS A 110 -6.84 -14.36 -4.12
N SER A 111 -7.89 -14.52 -4.89
CA SER A 111 -8.08 -13.75 -6.13
C SER A 111 -8.23 -12.27 -5.83
N ILE A 112 -7.40 -11.44 -6.45
CA ILE A 112 -7.42 -9.98 -6.36
C ILE A 112 -6.97 -9.35 -7.67
N THR A 113 -7.24 -8.07 -7.84
CA THR A 113 -6.56 -7.21 -8.80
C THR A 113 -5.53 -6.36 -8.07
N LEU A 114 -4.29 -6.38 -8.52
CA LEU A 114 -3.22 -5.48 -8.08
C LEU A 114 -3.06 -4.38 -9.13
N ASP A 115 -3.50 -3.19 -8.80
CA ASP A 115 -3.36 -2.00 -9.64
C ASP A 115 -2.11 -1.23 -9.20
N LEU A 116 -1.09 -1.27 -10.03
CA LEU A 116 0.18 -0.58 -9.79
C LEU A 116 0.04 0.94 -9.82
N ASN A 117 -0.97 1.47 -10.50
CA ASN A 117 -1.31 2.90 -10.52
C ASN A 117 -0.08 3.81 -10.79
N GLY A 118 0.80 3.41 -11.69
CA GLY A 118 2.02 4.15 -12.02
C GLY A 118 3.11 4.14 -10.95
N LYS A 119 3.00 3.28 -9.94
CA LYS A 119 3.96 3.17 -8.83
C LYS A 119 4.89 1.98 -9.01
N THR A 120 5.97 1.97 -8.25
CA THR A 120 6.99 0.94 -8.27
C THR A 120 6.94 0.07 -7.01
N ILE A 121 7.02 -1.24 -7.20
CA ILE A 121 7.37 -2.21 -6.16
C ILE A 121 8.79 -2.67 -6.46
N LYS A 122 9.72 -2.50 -5.52
CA LYS A 122 11.13 -2.88 -5.70
C LYS A 122 11.65 -3.54 -4.44
N ASN A 123 12.45 -4.61 -4.59
CA ASN A 123 13.29 -5.09 -3.51
C ASN A 123 14.68 -4.44 -3.57
N THR A 124 15.32 -4.31 -2.41
CA THR A 124 16.67 -3.77 -2.24
C THR A 124 17.63 -4.77 -1.58
N VAL A 125 17.12 -5.98 -1.30
CA VAL A 125 17.87 -7.11 -0.76
C VAL A 125 17.44 -8.40 -1.46
N ASP A 126 18.33 -9.40 -1.45
CA ASP A 126 17.99 -10.72 -1.96
C ASP A 126 16.85 -11.33 -1.12
N ILE A 127 15.88 -11.90 -1.83
CA ILE A 127 14.73 -12.57 -1.19
C ILE A 127 14.89 -14.09 -1.25
N TRP A 128 15.76 -14.58 -2.14
CA TRP A 128 15.95 -16.01 -2.36
C TRP A 128 16.35 -16.78 -1.11
N GLY A 129 15.61 -17.83 -0.79
CA GLY A 129 15.83 -18.68 0.36
C GLY A 129 14.92 -19.89 0.36
N ASP A 130 14.93 -20.67 1.43
CA ASP A 130 14.19 -21.93 1.53
C ASP A 130 12.67 -21.79 1.37
N THR A 131 12.11 -20.64 1.70
CA THR A 131 10.66 -20.41 1.72
C THR A 131 10.20 -19.21 0.88
N ALA A 132 11.15 -18.51 0.26
CA ALA A 132 10.87 -17.32 -0.54
C ALA A 132 11.79 -17.28 -1.75
N ASN A 133 11.26 -16.89 -2.90
CA ASN A 133 12.01 -16.83 -4.15
C ASN A 133 11.54 -15.72 -5.09
N ALA A 134 10.59 -14.90 -4.67
CA ALA A 134 10.00 -13.87 -5.51
C ALA A 134 9.53 -12.65 -4.70
N ILE A 135 9.40 -11.50 -5.35
CA ILE A 135 8.70 -10.35 -4.73
C ILE A 135 7.23 -10.70 -4.50
N LEU A 136 6.56 -11.25 -5.52
CA LEU A 136 5.17 -11.71 -5.42
C LEU A 136 5.09 -13.22 -5.63
N SER A 137 4.43 -13.95 -4.74
CA SER A 137 4.12 -15.37 -4.90
C SER A 137 2.61 -15.60 -4.91
N ILE A 138 2.09 -16.21 -5.96
CA ILE A 138 0.68 -16.53 -6.13
C ILE A 138 0.45 -17.98 -5.75
N THR A 139 -0.43 -18.21 -4.77
CA THR A 139 -0.65 -19.54 -4.18
C THR A 139 -2.14 -19.88 -4.06
N ASN A 140 -2.43 -21.11 -3.63
CA ASN A 140 -3.79 -21.53 -3.25
C ASN A 140 -4.84 -21.41 -4.38
N GLY A 141 -4.43 -21.52 -5.64
CA GLY A 141 -5.33 -21.39 -6.79
C GLY A 141 -5.89 -19.98 -6.97
N ALA A 142 -5.20 -18.96 -6.46
CA ALA A 142 -5.61 -17.57 -6.60
C ALA A 142 -5.57 -17.12 -8.07
N LYS A 143 -6.56 -16.32 -8.48
CA LYS A 143 -6.56 -15.64 -9.77
C LYS A 143 -6.17 -14.19 -9.53
N VAL A 144 -5.00 -13.82 -10.00
CA VAL A 144 -4.44 -12.48 -9.81
C VAL A 144 -4.37 -11.76 -11.15
N THR A 145 -4.87 -10.54 -11.16
CA THR A 145 -4.69 -9.63 -12.30
C THR A 145 -3.78 -8.49 -11.88
N ILE A 146 -2.72 -8.22 -12.63
CA ILE A 146 -1.86 -7.05 -12.46
C ILE A 146 -2.19 -6.05 -13.56
N THR A 147 -2.43 -4.80 -13.17
CA THR A 147 -2.80 -3.69 -14.05
C THR A 147 -2.16 -2.37 -13.60
N GLY A 148 -2.42 -1.29 -14.31
CA GLY A 148 -1.79 0.01 -14.04
C GLY A 148 -0.39 0.12 -14.69
N ASN A 149 0.01 1.33 -15.06
CA ASN A 149 1.28 1.58 -15.77
C ASN A 149 2.45 1.76 -14.77
N GLY A 150 2.57 0.83 -13.81
CA GLY A 150 3.63 0.84 -12.82
C GLY A 150 4.71 -0.19 -13.11
N THR A 151 5.60 -0.37 -12.14
CA THR A 151 6.78 -1.23 -12.27
C THR A 151 6.84 -2.23 -11.11
N ILE A 152 7.27 -3.47 -11.39
CA ILE A 152 7.76 -4.39 -10.37
C ILE A 152 9.20 -4.73 -10.75
N ASP A 153 10.14 -4.42 -9.85
CA ASP A 153 11.58 -4.43 -10.13
C ASP A 153 12.32 -5.33 -9.14
N ALA A 154 12.82 -6.47 -9.65
CA ALA A 154 13.65 -7.42 -8.94
C ALA A 154 15.06 -7.53 -9.57
N LYS A 155 15.42 -6.64 -10.50
CA LYS A 155 16.59 -6.81 -11.37
C LYS A 155 17.92 -6.86 -10.63
N GLU A 156 18.06 -6.07 -9.58
CA GLU A 156 19.33 -5.91 -8.85
C GLU A 156 19.53 -6.97 -7.73
N ASN A 157 18.53 -7.80 -7.45
CA ASN A 157 18.55 -8.70 -6.31
C ASN A 157 18.05 -10.09 -6.70
N ASP A 158 18.72 -11.13 -6.19
CA ASP A 158 18.48 -12.52 -6.57
C ASP A 158 17.08 -12.98 -6.17
N CYS A 159 16.14 -12.91 -7.11
CA CYS A 159 14.79 -13.46 -6.98
C CYS A 159 14.01 -13.40 -8.31
N TYR A 160 12.88 -14.09 -8.37
CA TYR A 160 11.88 -13.85 -9.40
C TYR A 160 11.12 -12.56 -9.10
N THR A 161 10.65 -11.88 -10.13
CA THR A 161 9.71 -10.77 -9.92
C THR A 161 8.37 -11.33 -9.44
N ILE A 162 7.86 -12.38 -10.11
CA ILE A 162 6.60 -13.04 -9.77
C ILE A 162 6.78 -14.56 -9.87
N ASN A 163 6.38 -15.29 -8.83
CA ASN A 163 6.24 -16.75 -8.85
C ASN A 163 4.76 -17.13 -8.80
N VAL A 164 4.28 -17.83 -9.82
CA VAL A 164 2.97 -18.49 -9.82
C VAL A 164 3.19 -19.92 -9.31
N ALA A 165 3.30 -20.06 -7.98
CA ALA A 165 3.52 -21.36 -7.34
C ALA A 165 2.29 -22.26 -7.47
N LYS A 166 1.07 -21.66 -7.38
CA LYS A 166 -0.19 -22.35 -7.68
C LYS A 166 -1.31 -21.33 -7.90
N GLY A 167 -1.73 -21.12 -9.14
CA GLY A 167 -2.81 -20.19 -9.47
C GLY A 167 -2.76 -19.68 -10.90
N ASP A 168 -3.49 -18.61 -11.16
CA ASP A 168 -3.58 -17.98 -12.47
C ASP A 168 -3.14 -16.52 -12.38
N LEU A 169 -2.20 -16.11 -13.24
CA LEU A 169 -1.77 -14.73 -13.38
C LEU A 169 -2.21 -14.15 -14.72
N THR A 170 -2.85 -13.01 -14.67
CA THR A 170 -3.11 -12.18 -15.85
C THR A 170 -2.35 -10.85 -15.70
N ILE A 171 -1.53 -10.50 -16.68
CA ILE A 171 -0.85 -9.21 -16.78
C ILE A 171 -1.51 -8.40 -17.88
N GLU A 172 -2.20 -7.31 -17.49
CA GLU A 172 -2.85 -6.41 -18.44
C GLU A 172 -1.84 -5.40 -19.02
N ASN A 173 -0.96 -4.85 -18.16
CA ASN A 173 0.11 -3.91 -18.50
C ASN A 173 1.08 -3.76 -17.33
N GLY A 174 2.09 -2.92 -17.49
CA GLY A 174 3.14 -2.64 -16.50
C GLY A 174 4.53 -2.91 -17.05
N THR A 175 5.54 -2.61 -16.26
CA THR A 175 6.94 -2.92 -16.55
C THR A 175 7.49 -3.85 -15.48
N PHE A 176 8.16 -4.90 -15.90
CA PHE A 176 8.63 -5.96 -15.01
C PHE A 176 10.11 -6.22 -15.29
N TYR A 177 10.92 -5.99 -14.27
CA TYR A 177 12.35 -6.28 -14.30
C TYR A 177 12.62 -7.51 -13.44
N GLY A 178 13.26 -8.52 -14.03
CA GLY A 178 13.66 -9.74 -13.33
C GLY A 178 15.16 -9.82 -13.15
N ASN A 179 15.59 -10.63 -12.18
CA ASN A 179 16.98 -11.04 -12.06
C ASN A 179 17.12 -12.49 -12.55
N VAL A 180 16.57 -13.47 -11.82
CA VAL A 180 16.60 -14.88 -12.21
C VAL A 180 15.55 -15.18 -13.29
N SER A 181 14.35 -14.63 -13.12
CA SER A 181 13.26 -14.68 -14.09
C SER A 181 12.25 -13.57 -13.76
N VAL A 182 11.61 -13.02 -14.79
CA VAL A 182 10.51 -12.08 -14.56
C VAL A 182 9.28 -12.81 -14.01
N VAL A 183 8.84 -13.86 -14.67
CA VAL A 183 7.71 -14.68 -14.19
C VAL A 183 8.10 -16.15 -14.25
N GLN A 184 8.05 -16.81 -13.11
CA GLN A 184 8.12 -18.25 -12.97
C GLN A 184 6.71 -18.81 -12.80
N VAL A 185 6.38 -19.87 -13.50
CA VAL A 185 5.12 -20.60 -13.34
C VAL A 185 5.42 -22.06 -12.98
N GLU A 186 5.02 -22.45 -11.76
CA GLU A 186 5.17 -23.84 -11.28
C GLU A 186 3.88 -24.63 -11.51
N GLU A 187 2.74 -24.09 -11.04
CA GLU A 187 1.43 -24.74 -11.23
C GLU A 187 0.36 -23.68 -11.55
N GLY A 188 -0.24 -23.75 -12.74
CA GLY A 188 -1.31 -22.86 -13.15
C GLY A 188 -1.08 -22.21 -14.52
N THR A 189 -1.55 -20.99 -14.69
CA THR A 189 -1.52 -20.29 -15.99
C THR A 189 -0.97 -18.88 -15.90
N LEU A 190 -0.33 -18.44 -17.00
CA LEU A 190 0.07 -17.07 -17.25
C LEU A 190 -0.62 -16.57 -18.52
N SER A 191 -1.33 -15.46 -18.43
CA SER A 191 -1.90 -14.72 -19.55
C SER A 191 -1.31 -13.32 -19.60
N VAL A 192 -0.57 -13.00 -20.65
CA VAL A 192 0.02 -11.67 -20.88
C VAL A 192 -0.77 -10.99 -21.99
N LYS A 193 -1.41 -9.87 -21.66
CA LYS A 193 -2.15 -9.03 -22.60
C LYS A 193 -1.37 -7.78 -23.00
N GLY A 194 -0.40 -7.38 -22.19
CA GLY A 194 0.48 -6.25 -22.44
C GLY A 194 1.58 -6.15 -21.39
N GLY A 195 2.44 -5.15 -21.53
CA GLY A 195 3.53 -4.87 -20.61
C GLY A 195 4.91 -5.00 -21.25
N THR A 196 5.91 -4.58 -20.51
CA THR A 196 7.33 -4.68 -20.84
C THR A 196 8.01 -5.60 -19.85
N PHE A 197 8.85 -6.51 -20.34
CA PHE A 197 9.57 -7.51 -19.55
C PHE A 197 11.05 -7.42 -19.88
N ASP A 198 11.90 -7.30 -18.89
CA ASP A 198 13.35 -7.21 -19.02
C ASP A 198 14.02 -8.08 -17.94
N LEU A 199 15.15 -8.75 -18.31
CA LEU A 199 15.89 -9.68 -17.47
C LEU A 199 17.35 -9.25 -17.37
#